data_71779366cd74b91100c0512aa18c3a0d
#
_entry.id   71779366cd74b91100c0512aa18c3a0d
#
_cell.length_a   1.000
_cell.length_b   1.000
_cell.length_c   1.000
_cell.angle_alpha   90.00
_cell.angle_beta   90.00
_cell.angle_gamma   90.00
#
_symmetry.space_group_name_H-M   'P 1'
#
loop_
_entity.id
_entity.type
_entity.pdbx_description
1 polymer ?
#
loop_
_entity_poly.entity_id
_entity_poly.type
_entity_poly.pdbx_seq_one_letter_code
_entity_poly.pdbx_strand_id
1 'polypeptide(L)'
;AFFQTVRGTTYAPVGTSGSNKVFYTVDPTTDSWIGPIDTTLTGNISGPPGDETYPFIGTRSVGDFLFLMKKDAIYSIDSQQDVYETIWQWKDKPSEHNFKYHATGGGLLLFSVGPEIYQYDPQNGVTASLGLSKKDGFSIKEILGLAADNQYVYIMARVRVPTIRSADSVAIFRGIRKGGATWKFEVIWEDELLTGKTYGVLLAFPFGVGTRLYWGQNNDSDTVTYVMDIPAEWDETAASSYATSGTLWTSISRAGFPGFNKRHLYFNITANGVTAFDTIATTYTIDDGITYSTVGTTSANKTEINLTNVYGPSIGFKFHFTGTSTTTAILKNFDHHQRVRFKYLPTVKLAVRIANKINLRNSSVMNRTNSEIWEWLVNLRKSTSEIIYSDFLGNSFPVTIDIITVHPSRHEHITEYEEEAVIVLTRADRGL
;
A
#
# COMPACT_ATOMS: atom_id res chain seq x y z
N ALA A 1 30.86 20.87 -1.39
CA ALA A 1 31.39 19.93 -0.39
C ALA A 1 30.29 19.62 0.63
N PHE A 2 30.25 18.41 1.10
CA PHE A 2 29.37 17.97 2.16
C PHE A 2 30.21 17.73 3.40
N PHE A 3 29.70 18.04 4.57
CA PHE A 3 30.40 17.83 5.83
C PHE A 3 29.53 16.96 6.73
N GLN A 4 30.14 15.96 7.35
CA GLN A 4 29.46 15.08 8.29
C GLN A 4 30.41 14.67 9.40
N THR A 5 30.00 14.82 10.64
CA THR A 5 30.80 14.42 11.82
C THR A 5 30.29 13.10 12.35
N VAL A 6 31.22 12.17 12.59
CA VAL A 6 30.99 10.87 13.20
C VAL A 6 32.09 10.63 14.24
N ARG A 7 31.73 10.32 15.48
CA ARG A 7 32.68 10.06 16.58
C ARG A 7 33.76 11.12 16.75
N GLY A 8 33.41 12.39 16.58
CA GLY A 8 34.34 13.51 16.69
C GLY A 8 35.23 13.74 15.46
N THR A 9 35.18 12.89 14.46
CA THR A 9 35.88 13.08 13.17
C THR A 9 34.92 13.67 12.15
N THR A 10 35.31 14.77 11.54
CA THR A 10 34.54 15.42 10.48
C THR A 10 35.10 14.99 9.12
N TYR A 11 34.21 14.47 8.28
CA TYR A 11 34.54 14.01 6.92
C TYR A 11 34.02 15.00 5.88
N ALA A 12 34.80 15.25 4.87
CA ALA A 12 34.50 16.11 3.74
C ALA A 12 34.72 15.36 2.42
N PRO A 13 33.71 14.68 1.87
CA PRO A 13 33.79 14.15 0.53
C PRO A 13 33.79 15.32 -0.47
N VAL A 14 34.81 15.36 -1.29
CA VAL A 14 35.00 16.34 -2.35
C VAL A 14 35.19 15.59 -3.66
N GLY A 15 34.35 15.88 -4.63
CA GLY A 15 34.46 15.21 -5.91
C GLY A 15 34.00 16.08 -7.06
N THR A 16 34.81 16.06 -8.09
CA THR A 16 34.45 16.45 -9.45
C THR A 16 34.54 15.18 -10.30
N SER A 17 33.88 15.16 -11.46
CA SER A 17 34.02 14.03 -12.39
C SER A 17 35.50 13.74 -12.63
N GLY A 18 35.91 12.51 -12.35
CA GLY A 18 37.31 12.05 -12.50
C GLY A 18 38.22 12.30 -11.28
N SER A 19 37.71 12.80 -10.16
CA SER A 19 38.54 12.98 -8.95
C SER A 19 37.65 13.03 -7.69
N ASN A 20 37.27 11.88 -7.17
CA ASN A 20 36.49 11.75 -5.93
C ASN A 20 37.43 11.46 -4.76
N LYS A 21 37.44 12.31 -3.77
CA LYS A 21 38.32 12.22 -2.60
C LYS A 21 37.52 12.46 -1.32
N VAL A 22 37.92 11.81 -0.24
CA VAL A 22 37.36 12.06 1.08
C VAL A 22 38.47 12.58 1.97
N PHE A 23 38.27 13.72 2.56
CA PHE A 23 39.14 14.33 3.55
C PHE A 23 38.52 14.19 4.93
N TYR A 24 39.30 14.18 5.97
CA TYR A 24 38.80 14.20 7.32
C TYR A 24 39.66 15.06 8.24
N THR A 25 39.07 15.48 9.36
CA THR A 25 39.75 16.17 10.45
C THR A 25 39.11 15.82 11.76
N VAL A 26 39.93 15.79 12.81
CA VAL A 26 39.44 15.67 14.21
C VAL A 26 39.13 17.02 14.82
N ASP A 27 39.62 18.10 14.21
CA ASP A 27 39.34 19.46 14.62
C ASP A 27 38.97 20.34 13.39
N PRO A 28 37.65 20.49 13.12
CA PRO A 28 37.17 21.25 11.99
C PRO A 28 37.40 22.76 12.11
N THR A 29 37.88 23.24 13.28
CA THR A 29 38.21 24.68 13.49
C THR A 29 39.59 25.04 13.00
N THR A 30 40.40 24.06 12.71
CA THR A 30 41.74 24.25 12.15
C THR A 30 41.78 23.86 10.68
N ASP A 31 42.66 24.48 9.90
CA ASP A 31 42.85 24.10 8.49
C ASP A 31 43.63 22.78 8.29
N SER A 32 43.77 22.00 9.34
CA SER A 32 44.50 20.70 9.32
C SER A 32 43.63 19.56 8.85
N TRP A 33 43.28 19.52 7.58
CA TRP A 33 42.60 18.39 6.98
C TRP A 33 43.60 17.32 6.55
N ILE A 34 43.31 16.08 6.97
CA ILE A 34 44.09 14.91 6.59
C ILE A 34 43.45 14.28 5.37
N GLY A 35 44.21 14.00 4.37
CA GLY A 35 43.72 13.28 3.20
C GLY A 35 44.35 13.71 1.88
N PRO A 36 43.86 13.17 0.77
CA PRO A 36 42.65 12.33 0.72
C PRO A 36 42.80 11.10 1.61
N ILE A 37 41.68 10.59 2.17
CA ILE A 37 41.72 9.26 2.72
C ILE A 37 42.22 8.41 1.59
N ASP A 38 43.52 8.23 1.58
CA ASP A 38 44.15 7.37 0.61
C ASP A 38 43.94 5.96 1.14
N THR A 39 43.56 5.15 0.29
CA THR A 39 43.29 3.73 0.38
C THR A 39 44.50 2.89 0.80
N THR A 40 45.59 3.52 1.11
CA THR A 40 46.77 2.91 1.73
C THR A 40 46.66 2.71 3.23
N LEU A 41 45.59 3.18 3.89
CA LEU A 41 45.35 2.86 5.29
C LEU A 41 44.76 1.46 5.40
N THR A 42 45.66 0.51 5.48
CA THR A 42 45.55 -0.84 6.03
C THR A 42 44.21 -1.57 5.83
N GLY A 43 44.03 -2.12 4.69
CA GLY A 43 43.02 -3.16 4.48
C GLY A 43 42.32 -3.12 3.13
N ASN A 44 42.91 -3.71 2.14
CA ASN A 44 42.30 -4.25 0.91
C ASN A 44 41.44 -3.35 0.01
N ILE A 45 41.44 -2.05 0.13
CA ILE A 45 40.73 -1.19 -0.82
C ILE A 45 41.75 -0.27 -1.48
N SER A 46 41.99 -0.50 -2.75
CA SER A 46 42.82 0.35 -3.60
C SER A 46 41.95 1.34 -4.37
N GLY A 47 42.01 2.61 -4.04
CA GLY A 47 41.38 3.69 -4.79
C GLY A 47 40.15 4.35 -4.08
N PRO A 48 39.65 5.47 -4.60
CA PRO A 48 38.48 6.14 -4.09
C PRO A 48 37.23 5.24 -4.17
N PRO A 49 36.20 5.43 -3.32
CA PRO A 49 35.04 4.56 -3.32
C PRO A 49 34.33 4.60 -4.66
N GLY A 50 34.27 3.45 -5.33
CA GLY A 50 33.56 3.23 -6.57
C GLY A 50 34.13 3.92 -7.81
N ASP A 51 33.30 4.06 -8.83
CA ASP A 51 33.66 4.66 -10.10
C ASP A 51 33.89 6.16 -9.97
N GLU A 52 35.09 6.64 -10.33
CA GLU A 52 35.44 8.06 -10.27
C GLU A 52 34.65 8.95 -11.25
N THR A 53 33.97 8.33 -12.22
CA THR A 53 33.12 9.05 -13.18
C THR A 53 31.93 9.73 -12.46
N TYR A 54 31.49 9.19 -11.32
CA TYR A 54 30.34 9.71 -10.59
C TYR A 54 30.79 10.49 -9.36
N PRO A 55 30.47 11.81 -9.29
CA PRO A 55 30.78 12.61 -8.12
C PRO A 55 29.91 12.22 -6.92
N PHE A 56 30.36 12.57 -5.72
CA PHE A 56 29.55 12.48 -4.54
C PHE A 56 28.34 13.44 -4.64
N ILE A 57 27.15 12.93 -4.32
CA ILE A 57 25.90 13.68 -4.32
C ILE A 57 25.38 13.94 -2.91
N GLY A 58 25.90 13.24 -1.91
CA GLY A 58 25.51 13.43 -0.52
C GLY A 58 26.29 12.60 0.46
N THR A 59 26.11 12.95 1.71
CA THR A 59 26.65 12.19 2.85
C THR A 59 25.69 12.25 4.02
N ARG A 60 25.63 11.17 4.82
CA ARG A 60 24.88 11.08 6.06
C ARG A 60 25.59 10.18 7.05
N SER A 61 25.31 10.39 8.33
CA SER A 61 25.74 9.48 9.39
C SER A 61 24.55 8.83 10.06
N VAL A 62 24.70 7.56 10.43
CA VAL A 62 23.76 6.81 11.26
C VAL A 62 24.58 6.06 12.30
N GLY A 63 24.45 6.46 13.57
CA GLY A 63 25.30 5.94 14.62
C GLY A 63 26.78 6.18 14.30
N ASP A 64 27.53 5.13 14.23
CA ASP A 64 28.99 5.15 14.01
C ASP A 64 29.40 5.02 12.54
N PHE A 65 28.42 4.90 11.64
CA PHE A 65 28.67 4.73 10.21
C PHE A 65 28.50 6.04 9.46
N LEU A 66 29.42 6.33 8.58
CA LEU A 66 29.32 7.38 7.60
C LEU A 66 28.93 6.77 6.24
N PHE A 67 27.90 7.34 5.62
CA PHE A 67 27.44 6.94 4.30
C PHE A 67 27.77 8.00 3.26
N LEU A 68 28.36 7.55 2.17
CA LEU A 68 28.72 8.35 1.01
C LEU A 68 27.86 7.91 -0.17
N MET A 69 27.13 8.85 -0.77
CA MET A 69 26.21 8.57 -1.87
C MET A 69 26.77 9.11 -3.18
N LYS A 70 26.73 8.25 -4.18
CA LYS A 70 27.04 8.55 -5.58
C LYS A 70 25.86 8.14 -6.45
N LYS A 71 25.82 8.53 -7.71
CA LYS A 71 24.70 8.18 -8.61
C LYS A 71 24.53 6.68 -8.85
N ASP A 72 25.60 5.92 -8.67
CA ASP A 72 25.68 4.48 -8.95
C ASP A 72 25.62 3.61 -7.68
N ALA A 73 25.98 4.14 -6.53
CA ALA A 73 26.11 3.35 -5.31
C ALA A 73 26.07 4.16 -4.03
N ILE A 74 25.87 3.47 -2.92
CA ILE A 74 26.06 3.95 -1.55
C ILE A 74 27.23 3.17 -0.94
N TYR A 75 28.14 3.89 -0.33
CA TYR A 75 29.29 3.36 0.38
C TYR A 75 29.18 3.70 1.86
N SER A 76 29.53 2.76 2.75
CA SER A 76 29.75 3.06 4.16
C SER A 76 31.22 3.16 4.47
N ILE A 77 31.55 4.05 5.37
CA ILE A 77 32.85 4.06 6.07
C ILE A 77 32.59 3.67 7.50
N ASP A 78 33.21 2.59 7.96
CA ASP A 78 33.33 2.34 9.38
C ASP A 78 34.42 3.27 9.94
N SER A 79 34.05 4.21 10.77
CA SER A 79 34.96 5.17 11.38
C SER A 79 36.03 4.56 12.30
N GLN A 80 35.93 3.27 12.63
CA GLN A 80 36.94 2.54 13.40
C GLN A 80 37.98 1.84 12.52
N GLN A 81 37.62 1.50 11.29
CA GLN A 81 38.43 0.66 10.42
C GLN A 81 38.89 1.37 9.17
N ASP A 82 38.39 2.58 8.89
CA ASP A 82 38.65 3.34 7.66
C ASP A 82 38.42 2.52 6.36
N VAL A 83 37.48 1.56 6.43
CA VAL A 83 37.18 0.65 5.33
C VAL A 83 35.89 1.09 4.64
N TYR A 84 35.90 1.14 3.33
CA TYR A 84 34.71 1.34 2.53
C TYR A 84 34.01 0.02 2.26
N GLU A 85 32.72 -0.03 2.53
CA GLU A 85 31.85 -1.12 2.13
C GLU A 85 30.77 -0.61 1.16
N THR A 86 30.53 -1.33 0.09
CA THR A 86 29.44 -1.03 -0.81
C THR A 86 28.14 -1.63 -0.25
N ILE A 87 27.24 -0.78 0.18
CA ILE A 87 25.96 -1.20 0.76
C ILE A 87 24.92 -1.45 -0.32
N TRP A 88 24.87 -0.59 -1.31
CA TRP A 88 23.94 -0.65 -2.41
C TRP A 88 24.59 -0.21 -3.70
N GLN A 89 24.38 -0.98 -4.76
CA GLN A 89 24.94 -0.69 -6.06
C GLN A 89 23.84 -0.78 -7.12
N TRP A 90 23.76 0.25 -7.97
CA TRP A 90 22.84 0.31 -9.10
C TRP A 90 23.62 0.56 -10.39
N LYS A 91 24.56 -0.33 -10.69
CA LYS A 91 25.50 -0.17 -11.82
C LYS A 91 24.80 -0.06 -13.18
N ASP A 92 23.69 -0.78 -13.35
CA ASP A 92 23.04 -0.89 -14.65
C ASP A 92 22.19 0.32 -15.03
N LYS A 93 21.88 1.18 -14.07
CA LYS A 93 21.05 2.38 -14.29
C LYS A 93 21.44 3.54 -13.39
N PRO A 94 22.65 4.08 -13.50
CA PRO A 94 23.00 5.29 -12.79
C PRO A 94 22.09 6.42 -13.28
N SER A 95 21.47 7.14 -12.35
CA SER A 95 20.53 8.20 -12.65
C SER A 95 20.77 9.39 -11.72
N GLU A 96 20.54 10.59 -12.21
CA GLU A 96 20.60 11.83 -11.41
C GLU A 96 19.59 11.85 -10.27
N HIS A 97 18.55 11.01 -10.35
CA HIS A 97 17.51 10.89 -9.33
C HIS A 97 17.84 9.85 -8.26
N ASN A 98 18.85 8.97 -8.49
CA ASN A 98 19.26 7.99 -7.51
C ASN A 98 20.02 8.68 -6.38
N PHE A 99 19.63 8.36 -5.13
CA PHE A 99 20.23 8.86 -3.89
C PHE A 99 20.25 10.39 -3.72
N LYS A 100 19.59 11.13 -4.63
CA LYS A 100 19.53 12.60 -4.60
C LYS A 100 18.90 13.09 -3.31
N TYR A 101 17.85 12.41 -2.87
CA TYR A 101 17.16 12.69 -1.64
C TYR A 101 17.47 11.61 -0.62
N HIS A 102 17.99 12.01 0.51
CA HIS A 102 18.40 11.11 1.57
C HIS A 102 18.25 11.80 2.94
N ALA A 103 17.88 11.01 3.94
CA ALA A 103 17.69 11.45 5.31
C ALA A 103 18.10 10.35 6.29
N THR A 104 18.23 10.71 7.55
CA THR A 104 18.42 9.77 8.63
C THR A 104 17.33 9.96 9.68
N GLY A 105 16.76 8.88 10.16
CA GLY A 105 15.72 8.91 11.18
C GLY A 105 15.50 7.54 11.78
N GLY A 106 15.28 7.47 13.10
CA GLY A 106 15.03 6.21 13.80
C GLY A 106 16.14 5.17 13.66
N GLY A 107 17.41 5.61 13.55
CA GLY A 107 18.56 4.70 13.36
C GLY A 107 18.72 4.12 11.95
N LEU A 108 17.98 4.65 10.98
CA LEU A 108 17.99 4.18 9.58
C LEU A 108 18.58 5.22 8.65
N LEU A 109 19.23 4.78 7.59
CA LEU A 109 19.48 5.58 6.40
C LEU A 109 18.30 5.41 5.44
N LEU A 110 17.74 6.54 5.00
CA LEU A 110 16.65 6.61 4.05
C LEU A 110 17.17 7.27 2.76
N PHE A 111 16.81 6.72 1.60
CA PHE A 111 17.30 7.26 0.33
C PHE A 111 16.35 6.96 -0.85
N SER A 112 16.35 7.85 -1.83
CA SER A 112 15.54 7.71 -3.04
C SER A 112 16.27 6.91 -4.13
N VAL A 113 15.52 6.05 -4.84
CA VAL A 113 15.97 5.41 -6.08
C VAL A 113 14.81 5.48 -7.08
N GLY A 114 14.94 6.37 -8.06
CA GLY A 114 13.83 6.68 -8.94
C GLY A 114 12.60 7.18 -8.16
N PRO A 115 11.40 6.62 -8.37
CA PRO A 115 10.17 7.02 -7.69
C PRO A 115 9.96 6.32 -6.33
N GLU A 116 10.93 5.54 -5.85
CA GLU A 116 10.81 4.74 -4.64
C GLU A 116 11.76 5.23 -3.55
N ILE A 117 11.39 5.00 -2.29
CA ILE A 117 12.26 5.25 -1.14
C ILE A 117 12.64 3.92 -0.51
N TYR A 118 13.89 3.79 -0.17
CA TYR A 118 14.47 2.65 0.51
C TYR A 118 14.99 3.04 1.88
N GLN A 119 14.99 2.08 2.78
CA GLN A 119 15.66 2.17 4.07
C GLN A 119 16.81 1.18 4.12
N TYR A 120 17.88 1.56 4.79
CA TYR A 120 18.97 0.67 5.17
C TYR A 120 19.13 0.72 6.69
N ASP A 121 19.15 -0.46 7.28
CA ASP A 121 19.42 -0.64 8.70
C ASP A 121 20.90 -1.06 8.88
N PRO A 122 21.77 -0.17 9.37
CA PRO A 122 23.20 -0.49 9.51
C PRO A 122 23.48 -1.57 10.54
N GLN A 123 22.59 -1.80 11.49
CA GLN A 123 22.80 -2.82 12.53
C GLN A 123 22.54 -4.23 11.98
N ASN A 124 21.58 -4.36 11.09
CA ASN A 124 21.17 -5.65 10.54
C ASN A 124 21.61 -5.87 9.10
N GLY A 125 22.20 -4.87 8.45
CA GLY A 125 22.62 -4.94 7.03
C GLY A 125 21.44 -5.10 6.05
N VAL A 126 20.22 -4.75 6.45
CA VAL A 126 19.01 -5.00 5.67
C VAL A 126 18.56 -3.76 4.93
N THR A 127 18.40 -3.89 3.62
CA THR A 127 17.78 -2.87 2.77
C THR A 127 16.37 -3.29 2.36
N ALA A 128 15.42 -2.39 2.52
CA ALA A 128 14.03 -2.64 2.14
C ALA A 128 13.37 -1.38 1.57
N SER A 129 12.46 -1.57 0.59
CA SER A 129 11.58 -0.50 0.12
C SER A 129 10.58 -0.10 1.19
N LEU A 130 10.29 1.18 1.31
CA LEU A 130 9.23 1.68 2.18
C LEU A 130 7.83 1.38 1.62
N GLY A 131 7.72 0.99 0.36
CA GLY A 131 6.46 0.63 -0.28
C GLY A 131 5.56 1.81 -0.64
N LEU A 132 6.10 3.02 -0.75
CA LEU A 132 5.34 4.22 -1.10
C LEU A 132 4.68 4.10 -2.49
N SER A 133 5.38 3.53 -3.46
CA SER A 133 4.89 3.33 -4.82
C SER A 133 3.68 2.38 -4.91
N LYS A 134 3.47 1.57 -3.86
CA LYS A 134 2.34 0.64 -3.73
C LYS A 134 1.15 1.24 -2.99
N LYS A 135 1.20 2.52 -2.66
CA LYS A 135 0.09 3.19 -1.97
C LYS A 135 -1.11 3.29 -2.91
N ASP A 136 -2.22 2.70 -2.50
CA ASP A 136 -3.47 2.72 -3.25
C ASP A 136 -3.92 4.16 -3.56
N GLY A 137 -4.32 4.39 -4.79
CA GLY A 137 -4.86 5.67 -5.25
C GLY A 137 -3.82 6.70 -5.71
N PHE A 138 -2.50 6.42 -5.55
CA PHE A 138 -1.43 7.32 -5.99
C PHE A 138 -0.46 6.61 -6.92
N SER A 139 -0.10 7.27 -8.02
CA SER A 139 1.02 6.88 -8.86
C SER A 139 2.16 7.84 -8.62
N ILE A 140 3.18 7.42 -7.92
CA ILE A 140 4.38 8.23 -7.66
C ILE A 140 5.16 8.35 -8.98
N LYS A 141 5.45 9.59 -9.38
CA LYS A 141 6.21 9.89 -10.60
C LYS A 141 7.65 10.22 -10.31
N GLU A 142 7.87 11.00 -9.26
CA GLU A 142 9.18 11.51 -8.91
C GLU A 142 9.21 11.88 -7.43
N ILE A 143 10.33 11.61 -6.77
CA ILE A 143 10.61 12.11 -5.42
C ILE A 143 11.23 13.50 -5.56
N LEU A 144 10.70 14.46 -4.80
CA LEU A 144 11.12 15.88 -4.82
C LEU A 144 11.80 16.31 -3.52
N GLY A 145 11.65 15.54 -2.45
CA GLY A 145 12.24 15.82 -1.16
C GLY A 145 12.08 14.66 -0.19
N LEU A 146 13.03 14.56 0.73
CA LEU A 146 13.01 13.55 1.81
C LEU A 146 13.58 14.17 3.08
N ALA A 147 12.83 14.07 4.15
CA ALA A 147 13.24 14.46 5.49
C ALA A 147 12.76 13.42 6.51
N ALA A 148 13.37 13.38 7.65
CA ALA A 148 12.93 12.49 8.72
C ALA A 148 13.21 13.13 10.08
N ASP A 149 12.44 12.71 11.07
CA ASP A 149 12.70 12.89 12.48
C ASP A 149 12.83 11.54 13.17
N ASN A 150 12.74 11.50 14.50
CA ASN A 150 12.89 10.24 15.24
C ASN A 150 11.69 9.30 15.10
N GLN A 151 10.53 9.77 14.67
CA GLN A 151 9.28 9.03 14.63
C GLN A 151 8.74 8.86 13.22
N TYR A 152 8.94 9.86 12.36
CA TYR A 152 8.31 9.96 11.05
C TYR A 152 9.34 10.16 9.94
N VAL A 153 8.96 9.69 8.77
CA VAL A 153 9.58 10.09 7.50
C VAL A 153 8.63 10.98 6.74
N TYR A 154 9.14 12.03 6.14
CA TYR A 154 8.40 12.99 5.31
C TYR A 154 8.93 12.89 3.88
N ILE A 155 8.04 12.66 2.95
CA ILE A 155 8.38 12.44 1.53
C ILE A 155 7.56 13.40 0.69
N MET A 156 8.22 14.32 0.01
CA MET A 156 7.59 15.15 -1.00
C MET A 156 7.74 14.48 -2.36
N ALA A 157 6.64 14.26 -3.06
CA ALA A 157 6.63 13.57 -4.32
C ALA A 157 5.67 14.19 -5.33
N ARG A 158 6.05 14.15 -6.61
CA ARG A 158 5.13 14.37 -7.71
C ARG A 158 4.28 13.13 -7.89
N VAL A 159 2.97 13.31 -7.85
CA VAL A 159 2.01 12.21 -7.85
C VAL A 159 0.95 12.42 -8.91
N ARG A 160 0.37 11.33 -9.37
CA ARG A 160 -0.84 11.34 -10.16
C ARG A 160 -1.91 10.52 -9.45
N VAL A 161 -3.10 11.08 -9.33
CA VAL A 161 -4.28 10.38 -8.81
C VAL A 161 -5.18 10.05 -10.00
N PRO A 162 -5.08 8.83 -10.58
CA PRO A 162 -5.69 8.51 -11.86
C PRO A 162 -7.20 8.69 -11.91
N THR A 163 -7.86 8.54 -10.76
CA THR A 163 -9.32 8.55 -10.63
C THR A 163 -9.91 9.93 -10.33
N ILE A 164 -9.09 10.90 -9.97
CA ILE A 164 -9.59 12.17 -9.44
C ILE A 164 -9.14 13.37 -10.26
N ARG A 165 -7.94 13.33 -10.84
CA ARG A 165 -7.35 14.45 -11.57
C ARG A 165 -6.63 13.99 -12.84
N SER A 166 -6.82 14.76 -13.92
CA SER A 166 -6.06 14.59 -15.17
C SER A 166 -4.63 15.14 -15.06
N ALA A 167 -4.37 16.05 -14.13
CA ALA A 167 -3.09 16.70 -13.92
C ALA A 167 -2.30 16.04 -12.78
N ASP A 168 -0.98 16.17 -12.83
CA ASP A 168 -0.10 15.78 -11.74
C ASP A 168 -0.24 16.79 -10.58
N SER A 169 -0.05 16.33 -9.35
CA SER A 169 0.03 17.14 -8.15
C SER A 169 1.33 16.87 -7.40
N VAL A 170 1.66 17.72 -6.45
CA VAL A 170 2.73 17.50 -5.49
C VAL A 170 2.11 17.22 -4.14
N ALA A 171 2.51 16.14 -3.51
CA ALA A 171 2.03 15.75 -2.18
C ALA A 171 3.18 15.53 -1.21
N ILE A 172 2.96 15.88 0.06
CA ILE A 172 3.84 15.49 1.15
C ILE A 172 3.17 14.36 1.92
N PHE A 173 3.88 13.24 1.96
CA PHE A 173 3.49 12.06 2.72
C PHE A 173 4.22 12.04 4.05
N ARG A 174 3.49 11.72 5.12
CA ARG A 174 4.07 11.36 6.41
C ARG A 174 4.00 9.85 6.55
N GLY A 175 5.14 9.20 6.78
CA GLY A 175 5.24 7.77 7.04
C GLY A 175 5.54 7.49 8.49
N ILE A 176 4.84 6.54 9.10
CA ILE A 176 5.11 6.00 10.42
C ILE A 176 5.47 4.52 10.32
N ARG A 177 6.51 4.11 11.03
CA ARG A 177 6.90 2.71 11.12
C ARG A 177 6.02 2.01 12.15
N LYS A 178 5.23 1.03 11.70
CA LYS A 178 4.41 0.17 12.59
C LYS A 178 5.00 -1.23 12.60
N GLY A 179 5.66 -1.58 13.69
CA GLY A 179 6.17 -2.92 13.97
C GLY A 179 6.90 -3.60 12.79
N GLY A 180 8.16 -3.96 12.94
CA GLY A 180 8.96 -4.53 11.85
C GLY A 180 9.31 -3.53 10.75
N ALA A 181 9.30 -3.98 9.48
CA ALA A 181 9.70 -3.18 8.32
C ALA A 181 8.54 -2.47 7.59
N THR A 182 7.33 -2.51 8.14
CA THR A 182 6.14 -1.98 7.46
C THR A 182 5.92 -0.51 7.79
N TRP A 183 5.79 0.30 6.74
CA TRP A 183 5.46 1.71 6.85
C TRP A 183 4.00 1.98 6.49
N LYS A 184 3.38 2.91 7.19
CA LYS A 184 2.07 3.45 6.84
C LYS A 184 2.23 4.91 6.46
N PHE A 185 1.66 5.28 5.33
CA PHE A 185 1.74 6.63 4.79
C PHE A 185 0.38 7.31 4.81
N GLU A 186 0.38 8.57 5.14
CA GLU A 186 -0.75 9.48 4.99
C GLU A 186 -0.30 10.74 4.24
N VAL A 187 -1.20 11.34 3.50
CA VAL A 187 -0.95 12.63 2.85
C VAL A 187 -1.26 13.72 3.87
N ILE A 188 -0.29 14.57 4.14
CA ILE A 188 -0.44 15.71 5.07
C ILE A 188 -0.57 17.04 4.35
N TRP A 189 -0.16 17.11 3.08
CA TRP A 189 -0.30 18.27 2.23
C TRP A 189 -0.33 17.87 0.77
N GLU A 190 -1.09 18.60 -0.05
CA GLU A 190 -1.17 18.40 -1.50
C GLU A 190 -1.43 19.75 -2.18
N ASP A 191 -0.75 19.98 -3.31
CA ASP A 191 -1.01 21.11 -4.20
C ASP A 191 -1.02 20.65 -5.65
N GLU A 192 -1.80 21.36 -6.49
CA GLU A 192 -1.84 21.08 -7.91
C GLU A 192 -0.55 21.57 -8.59
N LEU A 193 0.07 20.71 -9.38
CA LEU A 193 1.27 21.06 -10.14
C LEU A 193 0.86 21.85 -11.37
N LEU A 194 0.81 23.17 -11.23
CA LEU A 194 0.59 24.09 -12.33
C LEU A 194 1.86 24.24 -13.18
N THR A 195 1.68 24.57 -14.44
CA THR A 195 2.79 24.88 -15.36
C THR A 195 3.65 26.04 -14.79
N GLY A 196 4.97 25.88 -14.80
CA GLY A 196 5.90 26.87 -14.26
C GLY A 196 6.20 26.74 -12.77
N LYS A 197 5.49 25.88 -12.03
CA LYS A 197 5.82 25.60 -10.62
C LYS A 197 6.80 24.45 -10.49
N THR A 198 7.84 24.65 -9.72
CA THR A 198 8.77 23.61 -9.29
C THR A 198 8.84 23.57 -7.78
N TYR A 199 8.96 22.38 -7.22
CA TYR A 199 9.08 22.16 -5.79
C TYR A 199 10.43 21.52 -5.49
N GLY A 200 10.98 21.83 -4.35
CA GLY A 200 12.25 21.23 -3.93
C GLY A 200 12.55 21.52 -2.48
N VAL A 201 13.56 20.81 -1.98
CA VAL A 201 14.06 20.88 -0.60
C VAL A 201 12.94 20.68 0.43
N LEU A 202 12.90 19.52 1.03
CA LEU A 202 12.06 19.26 2.20
C LEU A 202 12.97 19.15 3.42
N LEU A 203 12.70 19.93 4.45
CA LEU A 203 13.46 19.94 5.69
C LEU A 203 12.51 19.71 6.86
N ALA A 204 12.96 18.95 7.84
CA ALA A 204 12.25 18.71 9.09
C ALA A 204 13.14 19.13 10.26
N PHE A 205 12.62 19.95 11.14
CA PHE A 205 13.33 20.41 12.33
C PHE A 205 12.48 20.17 13.57
N PRO A 206 13.07 19.78 14.69
CA PRO A 206 12.38 19.78 15.98
C PRO A 206 11.83 21.18 16.29
N PHE A 207 10.58 21.27 16.68
CA PHE A 207 9.93 22.52 17.06
C PHE A 207 8.96 22.30 18.22
N GLY A 208 9.33 22.80 19.39
CA GLY A 208 8.58 22.53 20.61
C GLY A 208 8.55 21.01 20.90
N VAL A 209 7.36 20.48 21.02
CA VAL A 209 7.13 19.01 21.20
C VAL A 209 6.89 18.27 19.89
N GLY A 210 6.95 18.96 18.76
CA GLY A 210 6.67 18.41 17.44
C GLY A 210 7.78 18.65 16.43
N THR A 211 7.41 18.64 15.17
CA THR A 211 8.31 18.85 14.02
C THR A 211 7.77 19.98 13.16
N ARG A 212 8.63 20.88 12.73
CA ARG A 212 8.32 21.91 11.73
C ARG A 212 8.91 21.50 10.40
N LEU A 213 8.06 21.41 9.37
CA LEU A 213 8.45 21.17 8.00
C LEU A 213 8.63 22.49 7.25
N TYR A 214 9.64 22.53 6.41
CA TYR A 214 9.88 23.61 5.45
C TYR A 214 10.05 23.02 4.06
N TRP A 215 9.44 23.63 3.05
CA TRP A 215 9.70 23.29 1.65
C TRP A 215 9.60 24.52 0.75
N GLY A 216 10.34 24.48 -0.34
CA GLY A 216 10.36 25.56 -1.31
C GLY A 216 9.47 25.28 -2.51
N GLN A 217 8.83 26.31 -3.00
CA GLN A 217 8.20 26.38 -4.30
C GLN A 217 8.82 27.53 -5.09
N ASN A 218 9.29 27.24 -6.29
CA ASN A 218 9.69 28.27 -7.24
C ASN A 218 8.58 28.36 -8.30
N ASN A 219 8.08 29.57 -8.49
CA ASN A 219 7.17 29.94 -9.55
C ASN A 219 7.91 30.97 -10.42
N ASP A 220 7.81 30.94 -11.72
CA ASP A 220 8.60 31.75 -12.68
C ASP A 220 8.90 33.21 -12.25
N SER A 221 8.07 33.75 -11.38
CA SER A 221 8.22 35.11 -10.84
C SER A 221 8.66 35.20 -9.37
N ASP A 222 8.36 34.16 -8.56
CA ASP A 222 8.53 34.21 -7.11
C ASP A 222 9.01 32.87 -6.52
N THR A 223 9.85 32.98 -5.48
CA THR A 223 10.20 31.80 -4.65
C THR A 223 9.47 31.91 -3.31
N VAL A 224 8.69 30.90 -3.00
CA VAL A 224 7.92 30.83 -1.76
C VAL A 224 8.45 29.71 -0.87
N THR A 225 8.64 30.01 0.41
CA THR A 225 8.92 28.99 1.43
C THR A 225 7.65 28.70 2.21
N TYR A 226 7.23 27.46 2.18
CA TYR A 226 6.12 26.99 3.00
C TYR A 226 6.63 26.46 4.33
N VAL A 227 5.78 26.60 5.35
CA VAL A 227 6.05 26.14 6.72
C VAL A 227 4.81 25.42 7.23
N MET A 228 5.00 24.27 7.84
CA MET A 228 3.93 23.51 8.49
C MET A 228 4.42 22.95 9.82
N ASP A 229 3.67 23.20 10.87
CA ASP A 229 3.92 22.60 12.18
C ASP A 229 3.20 21.26 12.27
N ILE A 230 3.95 20.20 12.56
CA ILE A 230 3.46 18.85 12.79
C ILE A 230 3.54 18.60 14.29
N PRO A 231 2.43 18.55 15.02
CA PRO A 231 2.44 18.27 16.45
C PRO A 231 2.89 16.82 16.69
N ALA A 232 3.57 16.58 17.82
CA ALA A 232 4.01 15.24 18.21
C ALA A 232 2.82 14.30 18.43
N GLU A 233 1.76 14.84 19.02
CA GLU A 233 0.45 14.21 19.08
C GLU A 233 -0.53 15.12 18.34
N TRP A 234 -1.43 14.51 17.56
CA TRP A 234 -2.55 15.25 16.98
C TRP A 234 -3.51 15.61 18.11
N ASP A 235 -3.07 16.47 19.00
CA ASP A 235 -3.94 17.05 20.00
C ASP A 235 -4.67 18.27 19.40
N GLU A 236 -5.91 18.39 19.80
CA GLU A 236 -6.92 19.32 19.30
C GLU A 236 -6.59 20.79 19.60
N THR A 237 -5.56 21.03 20.40
CA THR A 237 -5.23 22.36 20.95
C THR A 237 -4.12 23.10 20.21
N ALA A 238 -3.48 22.50 19.23
CA ALA A 238 -2.50 23.23 18.42
C ALA A 238 -3.21 24.33 17.63
N ALA A 239 -2.99 25.56 18.02
CA ALA A 239 -3.55 26.77 17.41
C ALA A 239 -2.98 27.01 15.99
N SER A 240 -3.22 26.07 15.08
CA SER A 240 -2.96 26.20 13.66
C SER A 240 -4.25 26.62 12.97
N SER A 241 -4.14 27.45 11.94
CA SER A 241 -5.29 27.71 11.08
C SER A 241 -5.61 26.43 10.30
N TYR A 242 -6.86 26.03 10.31
CA TYR A 242 -7.33 24.88 9.54
C TYR A 242 -7.63 25.29 8.10
N ALA A 243 -7.44 24.37 7.17
CA ALA A 243 -8.03 24.51 5.85
C ALA A 243 -9.56 24.48 5.97
N THR A 244 -10.25 25.37 5.25
CA THR A 244 -11.71 25.46 5.27
C THR A 244 -12.39 24.24 4.65
N SER A 245 -11.66 23.42 3.94
CA SER A 245 -12.11 22.13 3.44
C SER A 245 -10.96 21.13 3.32
N GLY A 246 -11.27 19.86 3.43
CA GLY A 246 -10.32 18.77 3.27
C GLY A 246 -11.03 17.49 2.83
N THR A 247 -10.26 16.56 2.29
CA THR A 247 -10.84 15.27 1.88
C THR A 247 -9.92 14.13 2.33
N LEU A 248 -10.51 13.14 2.97
CA LEU A 248 -9.86 11.89 3.36
C LEU A 248 -10.48 10.74 2.59
N TRP A 249 -9.65 9.90 1.95
CA TRP A 249 -10.07 8.64 1.34
C TRP A 249 -9.59 7.48 2.18
N THR A 250 -10.46 6.50 2.40
CA THR A 250 -10.03 5.23 2.96
C THR A 250 -9.44 4.35 1.85
N SER A 251 -8.63 3.38 2.24
CA SER A 251 -8.33 2.26 1.34
C SER A 251 -9.60 1.46 1.01
N ILE A 252 -9.60 0.81 -0.14
CA ILE A 252 -10.67 -0.09 -0.54
C ILE A 252 -10.64 -1.34 0.35
N SER A 253 -11.69 -1.54 1.13
CA SER A 253 -11.81 -2.70 2.01
C SER A 253 -12.44 -3.87 1.28
N ARG A 254 -11.75 -5.00 1.22
CA ARG A 254 -12.24 -6.28 0.70
C ARG A 254 -12.55 -7.29 1.81
N ALA A 255 -12.33 -6.90 3.08
CA ALA A 255 -12.62 -7.65 4.31
C ALA A 255 -12.26 -9.13 4.28
N GLY A 256 -11.07 -9.47 3.77
CA GLY A 256 -10.55 -10.84 3.73
C GLY A 256 -11.21 -11.79 2.71
N PHE A 257 -12.27 -11.36 2.02
CA PHE A 257 -13.02 -12.16 1.05
C PHE A 257 -13.17 -11.41 -0.28
N PRO A 258 -12.11 -11.25 -1.09
CA PRO A 258 -12.11 -10.35 -2.26
C PRO A 258 -13.06 -10.80 -3.38
N GLY A 259 -13.38 -12.09 -3.49
CA GLY A 259 -14.26 -12.63 -4.54
C GLY A 259 -15.74 -12.71 -4.16
N PHE A 260 -16.12 -12.30 -2.96
CA PHE A 260 -17.50 -12.45 -2.49
C PHE A 260 -18.21 -11.12 -2.39
N ASN A 261 -19.45 -11.07 -2.89
CA ASN A 261 -20.33 -9.94 -2.65
C ASN A 261 -20.68 -9.83 -1.16
N LYS A 262 -20.67 -8.62 -0.66
CA LYS A 262 -21.02 -8.28 0.69
C LYS A 262 -22.23 -7.35 0.68
N ARG A 263 -23.09 -7.48 1.67
CA ARG A 263 -24.07 -6.46 1.99
C ARG A 263 -23.42 -5.53 2.99
N HIS A 264 -23.21 -4.29 2.60
CA HIS A 264 -22.75 -3.23 3.47
C HIS A 264 -23.95 -2.68 4.22
N LEU A 265 -23.90 -2.69 5.55
CA LEU A 265 -25.08 -2.45 6.40
C LEU A 265 -25.14 -0.99 6.85
N TYR A 266 -24.12 -0.58 7.58
CA TYR A 266 -24.00 0.76 8.13
C TYR A 266 -22.55 1.05 8.48
N PHE A 267 -22.26 2.29 8.74
CA PHE A 267 -21.01 2.70 9.35
C PHE A 267 -21.24 3.72 10.45
N ASN A 268 -20.36 3.69 11.44
CA ASN A 268 -20.36 4.61 12.56
C ASN A 268 -19.21 5.61 12.38
N ILE A 269 -19.53 6.88 12.56
CA ILE A 269 -18.55 7.95 12.68
C ILE A 269 -18.54 8.44 14.11
N THR A 270 -17.35 8.50 14.71
CA THR A 270 -17.12 9.24 15.94
C THR A 270 -16.20 10.40 15.60
N ALA A 271 -16.66 11.60 15.86
CA ALA A 271 -15.96 12.83 15.57
C ALA A 271 -16.03 13.77 16.77
N ASN A 272 -15.17 14.79 16.79
CA ASN A 272 -15.26 15.92 17.71
C ASN A 272 -15.46 17.21 16.92
N GLY A 273 -16.04 18.21 17.56
CA GLY A 273 -16.16 19.54 16.96
C GLY A 273 -17.14 19.64 15.80
N VAL A 274 -18.04 18.67 15.64
CA VAL A 274 -19.10 18.74 14.62
C VAL A 274 -20.12 19.81 15.00
N THR A 275 -20.29 20.78 14.10
CA THR A 275 -21.25 21.88 14.23
C THR A 275 -22.04 22.04 12.93
N ALA A 276 -22.91 23.04 12.85
CA ALA A 276 -23.60 23.38 11.60
C ALA A 276 -22.63 23.85 10.49
N PHE A 277 -21.44 24.33 10.85
CA PHE A 277 -20.43 24.84 9.93
C PHE A 277 -19.26 23.87 9.74
N ASP A 278 -18.94 23.08 10.78
CA ASP A 278 -17.86 22.11 10.78
C ASP A 278 -18.47 20.72 10.58
N THR A 279 -18.46 20.24 9.36
CA THR A 279 -19.19 19.01 8.98
C THR A 279 -18.28 17.98 8.30
N ILE A 280 -18.73 16.72 8.31
CA ILE A 280 -18.10 15.62 7.57
C ILE A 280 -19.15 15.02 6.64
N ALA A 281 -19.08 15.34 5.35
CA ALA A 281 -19.92 14.70 4.34
C ALA A 281 -19.27 13.40 3.87
N THR A 282 -20.04 12.32 3.81
CA THR A 282 -19.52 11.00 3.47
C THR A 282 -20.09 10.51 2.15
N THR A 283 -19.22 10.00 1.31
CA THR A 283 -19.55 9.24 0.10
C THR A 283 -18.86 7.88 0.13
N TYR A 284 -19.39 6.92 -0.61
CA TYR A 284 -18.77 5.59 -0.75
C TYR A 284 -18.64 5.19 -2.21
N THR A 285 -17.74 4.24 -2.45
CA THR A 285 -17.55 3.56 -3.74
C THR A 285 -17.57 2.05 -3.54
N ILE A 286 -18.11 1.30 -4.50
CA ILE A 286 -18.09 -0.17 -4.56
C ILE A 286 -17.42 -0.70 -5.83
N ASP A 287 -16.91 0.19 -6.65
CA ASP A 287 -16.29 -0.05 -7.96
C ASP A 287 -14.84 0.43 -8.01
N ASP A 288 -14.11 0.23 -6.91
CA ASP A 288 -12.70 0.58 -6.74
C ASP A 288 -12.38 2.08 -7.02
N GLY A 289 -13.35 2.96 -6.73
CA GLY A 289 -13.16 4.41 -6.82
C GLY A 289 -13.57 5.05 -8.15
N ILE A 290 -14.22 4.29 -9.03
CA ILE A 290 -14.69 4.82 -10.32
C ILE A 290 -15.86 5.75 -10.12
N THR A 291 -16.86 5.35 -9.31
CA THR A 291 -18.00 6.18 -8.97
C THR A 291 -18.17 6.33 -7.45
N TYR A 292 -18.71 7.47 -7.02
CA TYR A 292 -19.00 7.75 -5.62
C TYR A 292 -20.47 8.10 -5.42
N SER A 293 -21.11 7.41 -4.48
CA SER A 293 -22.48 7.66 -4.08
C SER A 293 -22.52 8.42 -2.74
N THR A 294 -23.33 9.47 -2.67
CA THR A 294 -23.51 10.24 -1.42
C THR A 294 -24.30 9.43 -0.41
N VAL A 295 -23.86 9.46 0.82
CA VAL A 295 -24.54 8.78 1.92
C VAL A 295 -25.21 9.78 2.85
N GLY A 296 -24.48 10.81 3.26
CA GLY A 296 -24.98 11.84 4.15
C GLY A 296 -23.89 12.69 4.79
N THR A 297 -24.32 13.63 5.59
CA THR A 297 -23.44 14.52 6.35
C THR A 297 -23.62 14.23 7.85
N THR A 298 -22.48 14.14 8.54
CA THR A 298 -22.46 13.94 10.00
C THR A 298 -23.00 15.20 10.69
N SER A 299 -24.04 15.02 11.49
CA SER A 299 -24.73 16.11 12.21
C SER A 299 -24.45 16.14 13.71
N ALA A 300 -23.69 15.17 14.21
CA ALA A 300 -23.34 15.04 15.62
C ALA A 300 -21.98 14.33 15.78
N ASN A 301 -21.39 14.44 16.96
CA ASN A 301 -20.10 13.81 17.26
C ASN A 301 -20.12 12.27 17.20
N LYS A 302 -21.30 11.66 17.27
CA LYS A 302 -21.49 10.23 17.00
C LYS A 302 -22.66 10.09 16.04
N THR A 303 -22.43 9.48 14.91
CA THR A 303 -23.44 9.30 13.86
C THR A 303 -23.35 7.90 13.29
N GLU A 304 -24.47 7.18 13.28
CA GLU A 304 -24.65 5.95 12.53
C GLU A 304 -25.33 6.29 11.20
N ILE A 305 -24.75 5.83 10.11
CA ILE A 305 -25.29 6.04 8.77
C ILE A 305 -25.58 4.69 8.13
N ASN A 306 -26.84 4.43 7.85
CA ASN A 306 -27.31 3.20 7.23
C ASN A 306 -27.05 3.20 5.72
N LEU A 307 -26.50 2.08 5.22
CA LEU A 307 -26.28 1.83 3.80
C LEU A 307 -27.41 0.95 3.26
N THR A 308 -28.41 1.58 2.66
CA THR A 308 -29.58 0.87 2.15
C THR A 308 -29.27 0.26 0.79
N ASN A 309 -29.38 -1.08 0.68
CA ASN A 309 -29.18 -1.83 -0.57
C ASN A 309 -27.80 -1.67 -1.23
N VAL A 310 -26.76 -1.49 -0.44
CA VAL A 310 -25.38 -1.42 -0.96
C VAL A 310 -24.77 -2.80 -0.96
N TYR A 311 -24.40 -3.28 -2.14
CA TYR A 311 -23.81 -4.60 -2.37
C TYR A 311 -22.57 -4.46 -3.23
N GLY A 312 -21.49 -5.14 -2.88
CA GLY A 312 -20.26 -5.15 -3.66
C GLY A 312 -19.19 -6.06 -3.07
N PRO A 313 -18.18 -6.44 -3.83
CA PRO A 313 -17.04 -7.22 -3.34
C PRO A 313 -16.10 -6.37 -2.46
N SER A 314 -16.13 -5.06 -2.66
CA SER A 314 -15.29 -4.08 -1.99
C SER A 314 -16.08 -2.82 -1.66
N ILE A 315 -15.57 -2.03 -0.72
CA ILE A 315 -16.09 -0.70 -0.44
C ILE A 315 -14.95 0.22 -0.01
N GLY A 316 -15.00 1.45 -0.48
CA GLY A 316 -14.15 2.55 -0.04
C GLY A 316 -15.00 3.75 0.36
N PHE A 317 -14.48 4.58 1.25
CA PHE A 317 -15.18 5.78 1.70
C PHE A 317 -14.36 7.02 1.43
N LYS A 318 -15.05 8.11 1.17
CA LYS A 318 -14.48 9.43 1.04
C LYS A 318 -15.21 10.35 2.01
N PHE A 319 -14.44 10.97 2.90
CA PHE A 319 -14.92 11.95 3.87
C PHE A 319 -14.51 13.33 3.39
N HIS A 320 -15.46 14.20 3.20
CA HIS A 320 -15.22 15.60 2.88
C HIS A 320 -15.50 16.44 4.13
N PHE A 321 -14.45 17.08 4.62
CA PHE A 321 -14.50 17.96 5.78
C PHE A 321 -14.79 19.38 5.31
N THR A 322 -15.68 20.04 6.00
CA THR A 322 -15.93 21.48 5.87
C THR A 322 -15.75 22.12 7.22
N GLY A 323 -15.08 23.24 7.28
CA GLY A 323 -14.80 23.93 8.53
C GLY A 323 -14.49 25.41 8.31
N THR A 324 -14.07 26.07 9.36
CA THR A 324 -13.59 27.45 9.33
C THR A 324 -12.06 27.47 9.47
N SER A 325 -11.43 28.64 9.34
CA SER A 325 -9.98 28.76 9.57
C SER A 325 -9.58 28.52 11.05
N THR A 326 -10.54 28.55 11.97
CA THR A 326 -10.31 28.42 13.42
C THR A 326 -10.90 27.14 14.01
N THR A 327 -11.85 26.50 13.32
CA THR A 327 -12.55 25.28 13.79
C THR A 327 -12.69 24.30 12.65
N THR A 328 -12.67 23.01 12.98
CA THR A 328 -12.94 21.93 12.04
C THR A 328 -13.47 20.71 12.79
N ALA A 329 -14.27 19.89 12.12
CA ALA A 329 -14.64 18.58 12.62
C ALA A 329 -13.43 17.62 12.55
N ILE A 330 -13.18 16.89 13.63
CA ILE A 330 -12.09 15.94 13.76
C ILE A 330 -12.66 14.53 13.77
N LEU A 331 -12.32 13.73 12.77
CA LEU A 331 -12.70 12.30 12.72
C LEU A 331 -11.83 11.51 13.70
N LYS A 332 -12.42 10.98 14.76
CA LYS A 332 -11.74 10.17 15.78
C LYS A 332 -11.74 8.69 15.45
N ASN A 333 -12.87 8.19 15.00
CA ASN A 333 -13.00 6.78 14.65
C ASN A 333 -14.03 6.61 13.54
N PHE A 334 -13.80 5.58 12.76
CA PHE A 334 -14.68 5.12 11.71
C PHE A 334 -14.77 3.59 11.77
N ASP A 335 -15.97 3.08 11.85
CA ASP A 335 -16.25 1.65 11.93
C ASP A 335 -17.34 1.27 10.94
N HIS A 336 -17.02 0.30 10.07
CA HIS A 336 -17.89 -0.13 8.98
C HIS A 336 -18.35 -1.56 9.20
N HIS A 337 -19.67 -1.76 9.18
CA HIS A 337 -20.31 -3.05 9.36
C HIS A 337 -20.81 -3.62 8.05
N GLN A 338 -20.41 -4.84 7.79
CA GLN A 338 -20.79 -5.58 6.59
C GLN A 338 -21.08 -7.04 6.88
N ARG A 339 -21.92 -7.64 6.04
CA ARG A 339 -22.21 -9.06 6.09
C ARG A 339 -21.78 -9.71 4.78
N VAL A 340 -20.90 -10.68 4.85
CA VAL A 340 -20.52 -11.47 3.67
C VAL A 340 -21.75 -12.27 3.25
N ARG A 341 -22.16 -12.09 2.01
CA ARG A 341 -23.10 -13.00 1.36
C ARG A 341 -22.27 -14.15 0.79
N PHE A 342 -22.15 -15.20 1.54
CA PHE A 342 -21.83 -16.46 0.90
C PHE A 342 -23.02 -16.77 -0.02
N LYS A 343 -22.78 -16.89 -1.31
CA LYS A 343 -23.68 -17.64 -2.14
C LYS A 343 -23.66 -19.05 -1.58
N TYR A 344 -24.54 -19.36 -0.68
CA TYR A 344 -24.87 -20.76 -0.44
C TYR A 344 -25.46 -21.21 -1.75
N LEU A 345 -24.63 -21.83 -2.56
CA LEU A 345 -25.10 -22.71 -3.59
C LEU A 345 -25.42 -24.01 -2.85
N PRO A 346 -26.69 -24.31 -2.54
CA PRO A 346 -26.98 -25.56 -1.89
C PRO A 346 -26.47 -26.65 -2.81
N THR A 347 -25.52 -27.42 -2.33
CA THR A 347 -25.05 -28.62 -2.99
C THR A 347 -25.97 -29.77 -2.58
N VAL A 348 -26.56 -30.41 -3.52
CA VAL A 348 -27.34 -31.64 -3.30
C VAL A 348 -26.48 -32.80 -3.72
N LYS A 349 -26.20 -33.71 -2.81
CA LYS A 349 -25.58 -35.00 -3.14
C LYS A 349 -26.67 -35.99 -3.41
N LEU A 350 -26.69 -36.53 -4.60
CA LEU A 350 -27.60 -37.59 -5.03
C LEU A 350 -26.83 -38.90 -5.18
N ALA A 351 -27.30 -39.94 -4.51
CA ALA A 351 -26.88 -41.31 -4.79
C ALA A 351 -27.82 -41.87 -5.87
N VAL A 352 -27.27 -42.22 -7.02
CA VAL A 352 -28.01 -42.79 -8.15
C VAL A 352 -27.55 -44.22 -8.36
N ARG A 353 -28.48 -45.13 -8.25
CA ARG A 353 -28.22 -46.51 -8.57
C ARG A 353 -28.13 -46.73 -10.08
N ILE A 354 -27.06 -47.30 -10.53
CA ILE A 354 -26.84 -47.66 -11.92
C ILE A 354 -27.00 -49.16 -12.04
N ALA A 355 -28.14 -49.62 -12.56
CA ALA A 355 -28.46 -51.01 -12.72
C ALA A 355 -29.21 -51.23 -14.04
N ASN A 356 -29.11 -52.45 -14.60
CA ASN A 356 -29.75 -52.81 -15.87
C ASN A 356 -31.28 -52.77 -15.85
N LYS A 357 -31.88 -52.84 -14.67
CA LYS A 357 -33.32 -52.69 -14.48
C LYS A 357 -33.59 -51.88 -13.23
N ILE A 358 -34.15 -50.71 -13.40
CA ILE A 358 -34.49 -49.82 -12.29
C ILE A 358 -36.02 -49.67 -12.23
N ASN A 359 -36.61 -50.06 -11.07
CA ASN A 359 -38.00 -49.78 -10.82
C ASN A 359 -38.19 -48.31 -10.47
N LEU A 360 -38.92 -47.62 -11.29
CA LEU A 360 -39.25 -46.21 -11.04
C LEU A 360 -40.39 -46.08 -10.04
N ARG A 361 -40.51 -44.89 -9.41
CA ARG A 361 -41.54 -44.61 -8.38
C ARG A 361 -42.97 -44.80 -8.87
N ASN A 362 -43.19 -44.74 -10.16
CA ASN A 362 -44.51 -44.96 -10.79
C ASN A 362 -44.76 -46.41 -11.16
N SER A 363 -44.00 -47.37 -10.59
CA SER A 363 -44.03 -48.79 -10.87
C SER A 363 -43.65 -49.22 -12.31
N SER A 364 -43.18 -48.28 -13.13
CA SER A 364 -42.60 -48.61 -14.40
C SER A 364 -41.14 -49.11 -14.25
N VAL A 365 -40.67 -49.89 -15.20
CA VAL A 365 -39.28 -50.36 -15.22
C VAL A 365 -38.51 -49.60 -16.28
N MET A 366 -37.43 -48.99 -15.88
CA MET A 366 -36.50 -48.39 -16.81
C MET A 366 -35.55 -49.47 -17.34
N ASN A 367 -35.74 -49.85 -18.59
CA ASN A 367 -34.88 -50.82 -19.30
C ASN A 367 -33.77 -50.09 -20.03
N ARG A 368 -32.73 -49.67 -19.30
CA ARG A 368 -31.47 -49.16 -19.87
C ARG A 368 -30.31 -49.96 -19.33
N THR A 369 -29.29 -50.11 -20.13
CA THR A 369 -28.05 -50.72 -19.69
C THR A 369 -27.28 -49.76 -18.79
N ASN A 370 -26.40 -50.26 -17.94
CA ASN A 370 -25.52 -49.46 -17.10
C ASN A 370 -24.73 -48.44 -17.94
N SER A 371 -24.26 -48.90 -19.11
CA SER A 371 -23.52 -48.05 -20.05
C SER A 371 -24.34 -46.86 -20.57
N GLU A 372 -25.62 -47.07 -20.91
CA GLU A 372 -26.51 -46.00 -21.39
C GLU A 372 -26.85 -45.00 -20.28
N ILE A 373 -26.99 -45.45 -19.03
CA ILE A 373 -27.23 -44.56 -17.91
C ILE A 373 -25.98 -43.75 -17.62
N TRP A 374 -24.80 -44.36 -17.71
CA TRP A 374 -23.53 -43.70 -17.52
C TRP A 374 -23.29 -42.65 -18.62
N GLU A 375 -23.48 -42.99 -19.85
CA GLU A 375 -23.36 -42.09 -20.99
C GLU A 375 -24.31 -40.88 -20.86
N TRP A 376 -25.54 -41.15 -20.43
CA TRP A 376 -26.51 -40.09 -20.16
C TRP A 376 -26.03 -39.12 -19.05
N LEU A 377 -25.49 -39.64 -17.92
CA LEU A 377 -24.95 -38.82 -16.84
C LEU A 377 -23.76 -37.99 -17.30
N VAL A 378 -22.86 -38.56 -18.08
CA VAL A 378 -21.69 -37.85 -18.63
C VAL A 378 -22.14 -36.75 -19.62
N ASN A 379 -23.13 -37.02 -20.42
CA ASN A 379 -23.69 -36.06 -21.37
C ASN A 379 -24.43 -34.93 -20.65
N LEU A 380 -25.15 -35.21 -19.56
CA LEU A 380 -25.74 -34.18 -18.71
C LEU A 380 -24.66 -33.26 -18.13
N ARG A 381 -23.54 -33.79 -17.64
CA ARG A 381 -22.42 -33.01 -17.12
C ARG A 381 -21.79 -32.09 -18.19
N LYS A 382 -21.71 -32.60 -19.43
CA LYS A 382 -21.17 -31.84 -20.58
C LYS A 382 -22.17 -30.89 -21.19
N SER A 383 -23.43 -30.94 -20.80
CA SER A 383 -24.47 -30.08 -21.36
C SER A 383 -24.21 -28.63 -21.03
N THR A 384 -24.22 -27.78 -22.04
CA THR A 384 -24.23 -26.33 -21.92
C THR A 384 -25.64 -25.78 -21.64
N SER A 385 -26.66 -26.65 -21.72
CA SER A 385 -28.04 -26.30 -21.42
C SER A 385 -28.27 -26.34 -19.91
N GLU A 386 -29.16 -25.50 -19.43
CA GLU A 386 -29.57 -25.44 -18.05
C GLU A 386 -30.26 -26.76 -17.65
N ILE A 387 -29.75 -27.38 -16.59
CA ILE A 387 -30.34 -28.61 -16.01
C ILE A 387 -31.27 -28.16 -14.89
N ILE A 388 -32.55 -28.58 -14.98
CA ILE A 388 -33.50 -28.31 -13.89
C ILE A 388 -33.56 -29.48 -12.99
N TYR A 389 -33.25 -29.32 -11.72
CA TYR A 389 -33.44 -30.28 -10.67
C TYR A 389 -34.75 -29.98 -9.93
N SER A 390 -35.59 -30.99 -9.73
CA SER A 390 -36.78 -30.90 -8.91
C SER A 390 -36.61 -31.78 -7.67
N ASP A 391 -36.76 -31.19 -6.49
CA ASP A 391 -36.69 -31.93 -5.23
C ASP A 391 -37.97 -32.71 -4.95
N PHE A 392 -37.93 -33.51 -3.88
CA PHE A 392 -39.09 -34.31 -3.48
C PHE A 392 -40.28 -33.46 -2.93
N LEU A 393 -40.07 -32.18 -2.67
CA LEU A 393 -41.12 -31.22 -2.24
C LEU A 393 -41.73 -30.51 -3.45
N GLY A 394 -41.24 -30.77 -4.66
CA GLY A 394 -41.74 -30.16 -5.89
C GLY A 394 -41.08 -28.82 -6.26
N ASN A 395 -40.05 -28.37 -5.48
CA ASN A 395 -39.31 -27.18 -5.84
C ASN A 395 -38.36 -27.49 -7.00
N SER A 396 -38.33 -26.66 -7.99
CA SER A 396 -37.46 -26.79 -9.16
C SER A 396 -36.50 -25.62 -9.24
N PHE A 397 -35.21 -25.92 -9.46
CA PHE A 397 -34.17 -24.92 -9.61
C PHE A 397 -33.08 -25.38 -10.57
N PRO A 398 -32.42 -24.45 -11.27
CA PRO A 398 -31.34 -24.77 -12.15
C PRO A 398 -30.13 -25.26 -11.37
N VAL A 399 -29.44 -26.25 -11.92
CA VAL A 399 -28.25 -26.87 -11.32
C VAL A 399 -27.16 -27.10 -12.35
N THR A 400 -25.93 -27.15 -11.87
CA THR A 400 -24.78 -27.75 -12.59
C THR A 400 -24.35 -29.02 -11.94
N ILE A 401 -23.84 -29.95 -12.72
CA ILE A 401 -23.26 -31.20 -12.21
C ILE A 401 -21.76 -30.99 -12.06
N ASP A 402 -21.29 -30.92 -10.82
CA ASP A 402 -19.87 -30.63 -10.55
C ASP A 402 -19.03 -31.91 -10.55
N ILE A 403 -19.48 -32.94 -9.83
CA ILE A 403 -18.73 -34.16 -9.63
C ILE A 403 -19.67 -35.37 -9.82
N ILE A 404 -19.16 -36.37 -10.51
CA ILE A 404 -19.77 -37.71 -10.56
C ILE A 404 -18.71 -38.70 -10.08
N THR A 405 -18.96 -39.34 -8.94
CA THR A 405 -18.08 -40.38 -8.39
C THR A 405 -18.79 -41.68 -8.41
N VAL A 406 -18.15 -42.73 -8.93
CA VAL A 406 -18.69 -44.08 -8.96
C VAL A 406 -18.10 -44.87 -7.81
N HIS A 407 -18.97 -45.53 -7.06
CA HIS A 407 -18.59 -46.51 -6.04
C HIS A 407 -19.07 -47.89 -6.47
N PRO A 408 -18.19 -48.91 -6.60
CA PRO A 408 -18.65 -50.26 -6.81
C PRO A 408 -19.46 -50.70 -5.59
N SER A 409 -20.67 -51.17 -5.81
CA SER A 409 -21.49 -51.70 -4.71
C SER A 409 -20.90 -53.02 -4.23
N ARG A 410 -20.51 -53.09 -2.96
CA ARG A 410 -20.09 -54.32 -2.29
C ARG A 410 -21.32 -55.09 -1.77
N HIS A 411 -22.06 -55.69 -2.65
CA HIS A 411 -23.04 -56.70 -2.22
C HIS A 411 -22.52 -58.08 -2.60
N GLU A 412 -22.20 -58.91 -1.60
CA GLU A 412 -21.59 -60.23 -1.70
C GLU A 412 -22.48 -61.31 -2.39
N HIS A 413 -23.69 -60.97 -2.86
CA HIS A 413 -24.64 -61.89 -3.39
C HIS A 413 -25.41 -61.47 -4.64
N ILE A 414 -24.82 -60.64 -5.49
CA ILE A 414 -25.53 -60.19 -6.69
C ILE A 414 -24.79 -60.67 -7.94
N THR A 415 -25.50 -61.43 -8.74
CA THR A 415 -25.09 -61.94 -10.08
C THR A 415 -25.15 -60.81 -11.15
N GLU A 416 -25.60 -59.63 -10.83
CA GLU A 416 -25.67 -58.45 -11.72
C GLU A 416 -24.81 -57.32 -11.15
N TYR A 417 -23.96 -56.74 -11.99
CA TYR A 417 -23.14 -55.56 -11.67
C TYR A 417 -24.04 -54.37 -11.36
N GLU A 418 -24.07 -53.97 -10.11
CA GLU A 418 -24.70 -52.72 -9.68
C GLU A 418 -23.62 -51.75 -9.26
N GLU A 419 -23.73 -50.53 -9.74
CA GLU A 419 -22.86 -49.44 -9.37
C GLU A 419 -23.69 -48.33 -8.73
N GLU A 420 -23.12 -47.63 -7.78
CA GLU A 420 -23.70 -46.42 -7.20
C GLU A 420 -22.89 -45.20 -7.67
N ALA A 421 -23.55 -44.26 -8.35
CA ALA A 421 -22.98 -42.99 -8.69
C ALA A 421 -23.41 -41.90 -7.69
N VAL A 422 -22.47 -41.26 -7.07
CA VAL A 422 -22.73 -40.06 -6.28
C VAL A 422 -22.56 -38.84 -7.16
N ILE A 423 -23.65 -38.12 -7.35
CA ILE A 423 -23.70 -36.90 -8.16
C ILE A 423 -23.78 -35.73 -7.24
N VAL A 424 -22.86 -34.77 -7.39
CA VAL A 424 -22.89 -33.46 -6.68
C VAL A 424 -23.49 -32.43 -7.63
N LEU A 425 -24.68 -31.98 -7.28
CA LEU A 425 -25.37 -30.90 -7.98
C LEU A 425 -25.15 -29.60 -7.23
N THR A 426 -24.75 -28.57 -7.93
CA THR A 426 -24.66 -27.21 -7.38
C THR A 426 -25.72 -26.33 -8.04
N ARG A 427 -26.51 -25.65 -7.24
CA ARG A 427 -27.55 -24.76 -7.74
C ARG A 427 -26.90 -23.62 -8.54
N ALA A 428 -27.30 -23.44 -9.79
CA ALA A 428 -26.92 -22.32 -10.62
C ALA A 428 -27.84 -21.14 -10.31
N ASP A 429 -27.37 -20.22 -9.47
CA ASP A 429 -28.11 -18.96 -9.29
C ASP A 429 -27.86 -18.07 -10.51
N ARG A 430 -28.89 -17.80 -11.27
CA ARG A 430 -28.92 -16.61 -12.11
C ARG A 430 -28.81 -15.41 -11.16
N GLY A 431 -27.75 -14.60 -11.32
CA GLY A 431 -27.59 -13.41 -10.51
C GLY A 431 -28.89 -12.57 -10.51
N LEU A 432 -29.46 -12.39 -9.34
CA LEU A 432 -30.45 -11.34 -9.06
C LEU A 432 -29.68 -10.05 -8.75
#